data_8248f7c252f2a926a1e6db41de0f704c
#
_entry.id   8248f7c252f2a926a1e6db41de0f704c
#
_cell.length_a   1.000
_cell.length_b   1.000
_cell.length_c   1.000
_cell.angle_alpha   90.00
_cell.angle_beta   90.00
_cell.angle_gamma   90.00
#
_symmetry.space_group_name_H-M   'P 1'
#
loop_
_entity.id
_entity.type
_entity.pdbx_description
1 polymer ?
#
loop_
_entity_poly.entity_id
_entity_poly.type
_entity_poly.pdbx_seq_one_letter_code
_entity_poly.pdbx_strand_id
1 'polypeptide(L)'
;IKQCLVGSEMCIRDRGEETLTLETGKVARQADGTVIATLGETSVMANVTFAKEMKEGQDFFPLTVHYQEKYYAAGKIPGGFFKREARPSEAETLTARLIDRPIRPLFVEGFKHEVLVMCTVLSHDLVNSPDVVAMIAASAALTLSGVPFMGPIAAARVGFEDGDYVLNPTVDDMQGLRNNPDQRLDLVVAGTKDAVMMVESEAYELSEDEMLGAVTFAHEQIQPVIDLIIEVAEDCAKEPFNFEAPDFTKLLKNVKKIGEKKMRSAFSITDKQERQASVTETREFIKSKLSEEELEDPNLGSAMKKLEAGILRGDVVKGGKRIDGRSTTDIRQIVSETGLLPRTHGSALFTRGETQALVVTTLGTGDDEQIIDALHGNFRSNFLLHYNFPPYSVGEVGRVGATGRREIGHGKLAWRALQAVLPAATDFPYTIRVVSEITESNGCLLYTSPSPRDTA
;
A
#
# COMPACT_ATOMS: atom_id res chain seq x y z
N ILE A 1 3.42 9.12 -35.06
CA ILE A 1 3.38 9.14 -33.59
C ILE A 1 2.64 10.39 -33.21
N LYS A 2 1.37 10.28 -32.78
CA LYS A 2 0.61 11.43 -32.26
C LYS A 2 1.27 11.84 -30.94
N GLN A 3 1.66 13.08 -30.84
CA GLN A 3 2.05 13.71 -29.59
C GLN A 3 0.77 14.27 -28.99
N CYS A 4 0.33 13.72 -27.89
CA CYS A 4 -0.86 14.19 -27.20
C CYS A 4 -0.41 15.09 -26.04
N LEU A 5 -0.79 16.33 -26.12
CA LEU A 5 -0.64 17.30 -25.03
C LEU A 5 -2.06 17.72 -24.66
N VAL A 6 -2.54 17.26 -23.53
CA VAL A 6 -3.85 17.64 -23.00
C VAL A 6 -3.63 18.30 -21.66
N GLY A 7 -4.18 19.49 -21.51
CA GLY A 7 -4.15 20.25 -20.27
C GLY A 7 -5.56 20.46 -19.75
N SER A 8 -5.74 20.36 -18.46
CA SER A 8 -6.97 20.73 -17.77
C SER A 8 -6.63 21.72 -16.66
N GLU A 9 -7.34 22.83 -16.64
CA GLU A 9 -7.28 23.75 -15.51
C GLU A 9 -8.05 23.11 -14.37
N MET A 10 -7.37 22.86 -13.24
CA MET A 10 -7.97 22.36 -12.02
C MET A 10 -7.79 23.40 -10.93
N CYS A 11 -8.90 23.83 -10.34
CA CYS A 11 -8.88 24.66 -9.14
C CYS A 11 -8.31 23.82 -7.99
N ILE A 12 -7.02 23.99 -7.71
CA ILE A 12 -6.28 23.18 -6.71
C ILE A 12 -6.28 23.85 -5.34
N ARG A 13 -6.63 25.16 -5.29
CA ARG A 13 -6.74 25.97 -4.05
C ARG A 13 -7.67 27.15 -4.28
N ASP A 14 -8.23 27.64 -3.16
CA ASP A 14 -8.89 28.96 -3.10
C ASP A 14 -7.95 30.15 -3.46
N ARG A 15 -6.65 29.90 -3.66
CA ARG A 15 -5.62 30.92 -3.89
C ARG A 15 -5.01 30.90 -5.30
N GLY A 16 -5.52 30.13 -6.23
CA GLY A 16 -5.02 30.14 -7.61
C GLY A 16 -5.38 28.91 -8.40
N GLU A 17 -5.50 29.09 -9.72
CA GLU A 17 -5.68 28.01 -10.69
C GLU A 17 -4.30 27.47 -11.07
N GLU A 18 -4.04 26.19 -10.75
CA GLU A 18 -2.86 25.49 -11.26
C GLU A 18 -3.30 24.50 -12.33
N THR A 19 -2.53 24.42 -13.41
CA THR A 19 -2.82 23.55 -14.55
C THR A 19 -2.16 22.20 -14.36
N LEU A 20 -2.94 21.13 -14.36
CA LEU A 20 -2.44 19.75 -14.47
C LEU A 20 -2.29 19.41 -15.96
N THR A 21 -1.09 19.04 -16.38
CA THR A 21 -0.78 18.65 -17.77
C THR A 21 -0.35 17.18 -17.82
N LEU A 22 -0.89 16.43 -18.77
CA LEU A 22 -0.47 15.06 -19.09
C LEU A 22 0.15 15.04 -20.50
N GLU A 23 1.43 14.64 -20.59
CA GLU A 23 2.19 14.53 -21.84
C GLU A 23 2.60 13.08 -22.10
N THR A 24 2.37 12.58 -23.32
CA THR A 24 2.78 11.24 -23.74
C THR A 24 3.43 11.24 -25.13
N GLY A 25 4.10 10.13 -25.50
CA GLY A 25 4.64 9.89 -26.83
C GLY A 25 6.01 10.50 -27.14
N LYS A 26 6.52 11.44 -26.33
CA LYS A 26 7.78 12.14 -26.56
C LYS A 26 9.01 11.40 -26.02
N VAL A 27 8.93 10.89 -24.78
CA VAL A 27 10.03 10.22 -24.09
C VAL A 27 9.72 8.76 -23.82
N ALA A 28 10.74 7.98 -23.49
CA ALA A 28 10.65 6.55 -23.08
C ALA A 28 9.75 5.69 -24.01
N ARG A 29 9.85 5.90 -25.32
CA ARG A 29 8.97 5.29 -26.36
C ARG A 29 9.03 3.77 -26.47
N GLN A 30 9.96 3.11 -25.79
CA GLN A 30 10.05 1.65 -25.73
C GLN A 30 9.19 1.05 -24.59
N ALA A 31 8.79 1.85 -23.63
CA ALA A 31 7.85 1.39 -22.60
C ALA A 31 6.45 1.15 -23.20
N ASP A 32 5.67 0.29 -22.55
CA ASP A 32 4.30 0.02 -22.97
C ASP A 32 3.41 1.25 -22.74
N GLY A 33 3.57 1.97 -21.63
CA GLY A 33 2.93 3.24 -21.36
C GLY A 33 3.93 4.22 -20.74
N THR A 34 3.88 5.49 -21.17
CA THR A 34 4.68 6.57 -20.57
C THR A 34 3.87 7.85 -20.54
N VAL A 35 3.83 8.47 -19.37
CA VAL A 35 3.19 9.77 -19.15
C VAL A 35 4.11 10.64 -18.30
N ILE A 36 4.23 11.91 -18.66
CA ILE A 36 4.73 12.96 -17.79
C ILE A 36 3.52 13.75 -17.30
N ALA A 37 3.26 13.71 -16.01
CA ALA A 37 2.28 14.57 -15.36
C ALA A 37 2.99 15.76 -14.74
N THR A 38 2.47 16.96 -14.97
CA THR A 38 3.03 18.21 -14.43
C THR A 38 1.93 19.01 -13.75
N LEU A 39 2.19 19.41 -12.52
CA LEU A 39 1.35 20.29 -11.71
C LEU A 39 2.22 21.45 -11.23
N GLY A 40 1.90 22.69 -11.59
CA GLY A 40 2.81 23.81 -11.40
C GLY A 40 4.14 23.55 -12.13
N GLU A 41 5.27 23.58 -11.42
CA GLU A 41 6.59 23.20 -11.96
C GLU A 41 7.06 21.82 -11.45
N THR A 42 6.21 21.07 -10.73
CA THR A 42 6.46 19.70 -10.32
C THR A 42 6.05 18.72 -11.41
N SER A 43 7.05 18.00 -11.96
CA SER A 43 6.86 17.03 -13.07
C SER A 43 7.32 15.64 -12.67
N VAL A 44 6.45 14.66 -12.88
CA VAL A 44 6.74 13.23 -12.63
C VAL A 44 6.51 12.42 -13.89
N MET A 45 7.51 11.64 -14.27
CA MET A 45 7.42 10.70 -15.37
C MET A 45 7.07 9.30 -14.82
N ALA A 46 6.00 8.71 -15.31
CA ALA A 46 5.65 7.32 -15.05
C ALA A 46 5.84 6.47 -16.31
N ASN A 47 6.51 5.33 -16.14
CA ASN A 47 6.73 4.35 -17.19
C ASN A 47 6.14 3.01 -16.78
N VAL A 48 5.43 2.36 -17.67
CA VAL A 48 4.84 1.04 -17.50
C VAL A 48 5.44 0.09 -18.53
N THR A 49 5.92 -1.04 -18.07
CA THR A 49 6.30 -2.17 -18.91
C THR A 49 5.73 -3.45 -18.35
N PHE A 50 5.31 -4.38 -19.20
CA PHE A 50 4.84 -5.67 -18.75
C PHE A 50 5.32 -6.81 -19.65
N ALA A 51 5.57 -7.96 -19.04
CA ALA A 51 5.98 -9.16 -19.74
C ALA A 51 4.84 -9.68 -20.61
N LYS A 52 5.10 -10.01 -21.87
CA LYS A 52 4.08 -10.54 -22.80
C LYS A 52 3.81 -12.04 -22.57
N GLU A 53 4.70 -12.70 -21.83
CA GLU A 53 4.58 -14.09 -21.46
C GLU A 53 4.61 -14.22 -19.94
N MET A 54 3.83 -15.15 -19.40
CA MET A 54 3.81 -15.48 -17.99
C MET A 54 4.95 -16.45 -17.67
N LYS A 55 5.64 -16.28 -16.56
CA LYS A 55 6.64 -17.25 -16.08
C LYS A 55 5.96 -18.56 -15.71
N GLU A 56 6.56 -19.68 -16.08
CA GLU A 56 6.08 -21.01 -15.71
C GLU A 56 6.03 -21.19 -14.18
N GLY A 57 4.92 -21.75 -13.67
CA GLY A 57 4.71 -21.92 -12.24
C GLY A 57 4.32 -20.65 -11.47
N GLN A 58 4.05 -19.54 -12.15
CA GLN A 58 3.65 -18.28 -11.50
C GLN A 58 2.26 -18.38 -10.88
N ASP A 59 2.16 -18.35 -9.55
CA ASP A 59 0.92 -18.49 -8.80
C ASP A 59 0.36 -17.16 -8.22
N PHE A 60 1.14 -16.08 -8.31
CA PHE A 60 0.77 -14.74 -7.85
C PHE A 60 0.96 -13.68 -8.96
N PHE A 61 0.41 -12.47 -8.74
CA PHE A 61 0.56 -11.33 -9.65
C PHE A 61 1.80 -10.50 -9.27
N PRO A 62 2.90 -10.55 -10.07
CA PRO A 62 4.14 -9.84 -9.78
C PRO A 62 4.08 -8.38 -10.29
N LEU A 63 3.39 -7.52 -9.56
CA LEU A 63 3.43 -6.07 -9.76
C LEU A 63 4.55 -5.46 -8.94
N THR A 64 5.45 -4.73 -9.59
CA THR A 64 6.51 -3.97 -8.94
C THR A 64 6.32 -2.49 -9.22
N VAL A 65 6.21 -1.68 -8.17
CA VAL A 65 6.14 -0.22 -8.27
C VAL A 65 7.41 0.36 -7.68
N HIS A 66 8.08 1.22 -8.44
CA HIS A 66 9.19 2.04 -8.00
C HIS A 66 8.81 3.51 -8.06
N TYR A 67 9.20 4.25 -7.04
CA TYR A 67 9.14 5.72 -7.02
C TYR A 67 10.52 6.22 -6.63
N GLN A 68 11.01 7.21 -7.36
CA GLN A 68 12.33 7.79 -7.17
C GLN A 68 12.29 9.31 -7.26
N GLU A 69 12.87 9.96 -6.26
CA GLU A 69 13.11 11.39 -6.24
C GLU A 69 14.54 11.66 -6.68
N LYS A 70 14.69 12.38 -7.80
CA LYS A 70 16.01 12.77 -8.27
C LYS A 70 16.41 14.11 -7.66
N TYR A 71 17.57 14.18 -7.03
CA TYR A 71 18.05 15.40 -6.40
C TYR A 71 18.18 16.57 -7.37
N TYR A 72 18.47 16.29 -8.64
CA TYR A 72 18.47 17.31 -9.68
C TYR A 72 17.09 17.95 -9.91
N ALA A 73 16.00 17.29 -9.53
CA ALA A 73 14.64 17.82 -9.66
C ALA A 73 14.46 19.11 -8.83
N ALA A 74 15.18 19.25 -7.73
CA ALA A 74 15.23 20.46 -6.90
C ALA A 74 16.56 21.21 -7.04
N GLY A 75 17.31 21.01 -8.13
CA GLY A 75 18.60 21.66 -8.36
C GLY A 75 19.70 21.24 -7.39
N LYS A 76 19.61 20.10 -6.75
CA LYS A 76 20.54 19.61 -5.72
C LYS A 76 21.44 18.49 -6.24
N ILE A 77 22.58 18.31 -5.56
CA ILE A 77 23.47 17.17 -5.73
C ILE A 77 23.26 16.24 -4.52
N PRO A 78 23.12 14.91 -4.72
CA PRO A 78 22.95 13.98 -3.62
C PRO A 78 24.04 14.07 -2.56
N GLY A 79 23.67 13.87 -1.30
CA GLY A 79 24.60 13.71 -0.20
C GLY A 79 25.48 12.47 -0.32
N GLY A 80 26.19 12.14 0.74
CA GLY A 80 27.05 10.96 0.81
C GLY A 80 28.32 11.04 -0.06
N PHE A 81 29.10 9.96 -0.02
CA PHE A 81 30.42 9.89 -0.69
C PHE A 81 30.30 9.79 -2.21
N PHE A 82 29.39 8.94 -2.72
CA PHE A 82 29.25 8.66 -4.14
C PHE A 82 28.49 9.74 -4.94
N LYS A 83 27.86 10.70 -4.28
CA LYS A 83 27.08 11.77 -4.92
C LYS A 83 26.04 11.23 -5.91
N ARG A 84 25.41 10.12 -5.57
CA ARG A 84 24.45 9.41 -6.40
C ARG A 84 23.35 8.80 -5.54
N GLU A 85 22.12 8.86 -6.02
CA GLU A 85 20.99 8.13 -5.45
C GLU A 85 21.27 6.61 -5.53
N ALA A 86 21.13 5.91 -4.41
CA ALA A 86 21.44 4.49 -4.32
C ALA A 86 20.19 3.65 -3.93
N ARG A 87 19.97 3.47 -2.64
CA ARG A 87 18.79 2.76 -2.14
C ARG A 87 17.63 3.73 -1.99
N PRO A 88 16.40 3.29 -2.27
CA PRO A 88 15.23 4.11 -1.99
C PRO A 88 15.20 4.55 -0.52
N SER A 89 14.89 5.81 -0.28
CA SER A 89 14.61 6.34 1.04
C SER A 89 13.34 5.71 1.63
N GLU A 90 13.11 5.95 2.92
CA GLU A 90 11.85 5.54 3.56
C GLU A 90 10.65 6.22 2.87
N ALA A 91 10.73 7.53 2.60
CA ALA A 91 9.71 8.29 1.90
C ALA A 91 9.41 7.72 0.50
N GLU A 92 10.44 7.46 -0.30
CA GLU A 92 10.28 6.86 -1.63
C GLU A 92 9.63 5.47 -1.56
N THR A 93 9.99 4.67 -0.56
CA THR A 93 9.39 3.36 -0.33
C THR A 93 7.91 3.46 0.04
N LEU A 94 7.55 4.44 0.88
CA LEU A 94 6.16 4.68 1.30
C LEU A 94 5.32 5.21 0.13
N THR A 95 5.85 6.15 -0.65
CA THR A 95 5.16 6.65 -1.86
C THR A 95 4.97 5.55 -2.91
N ALA A 96 5.97 4.69 -3.12
CA ALA A 96 5.80 3.52 -3.98
C ALA A 96 4.66 2.60 -3.50
N ARG A 97 4.45 2.48 -2.19
CA ARG A 97 3.32 1.73 -1.61
C ARG A 97 1.99 2.46 -1.76
N LEU A 98 1.98 3.79 -1.63
CA LEU A 98 0.78 4.61 -1.91
C LEU A 98 0.28 4.40 -3.34
N ILE A 99 1.19 4.36 -4.32
CA ILE A 99 0.86 4.11 -5.73
C ILE A 99 0.37 2.67 -5.94
N ASP A 100 1.06 1.67 -5.39
CA ASP A 100 0.77 0.26 -5.62
C ASP A 100 -0.60 -0.19 -5.05
N ARG A 101 -0.97 0.30 -3.86
CA ARG A 101 -2.18 -0.15 -3.14
C ARG A 101 -3.48 0.06 -3.91
N PRO A 102 -3.76 1.24 -4.50
CA PRO A 102 -4.98 1.47 -5.25
C PRO A 102 -4.99 0.85 -6.65
N ILE A 103 -3.83 0.69 -7.31
CA ILE A 103 -3.78 0.17 -8.68
C ILE A 103 -3.82 -1.36 -8.74
N ARG A 104 -3.24 -2.06 -7.75
CA ARG A 104 -3.12 -3.51 -7.76
C ARG A 104 -4.45 -4.26 -7.86
N PRO A 105 -5.51 -3.92 -7.11
CA PRO A 105 -6.80 -4.61 -7.19
C PRO A 105 -7.57 -4.37 -8.49
N LEU A 106 -7.13 -3.42 -9.31
CA LEU A 106 -7.76 -3.07 -10.58
C LEU A 106 -7.21 -3.87 -11.78
N PHE A 107 -6.25 -4.75 -11.57
CA PHE A 107 -5.86 -5.70 -12.63
C PHE A 107 -6.87 -6.85 -12.71
N VAL A 108 -7.12 -7.31 -13.93
CA VAL A 108 -8.09 -8.39 -14.18
C VAL A 108 -7.70 -9.66 -13.42
N GLU A 109 -8.69 -10.30 -12.77
CA GLU A 109 -8.49 -11.56 -12.00
C GLU A 109 -7.84 -12.62 -12.90
N GLY A 110 -6.75 -13.23 -12.42
CA GLY A 110 -6.00 -14.24 -13.15
C GLY A 110 -4.86 -13.69 -14.02
N PHE A 111 -4.72 -12.37 -14.17
CA PHE A 111 -3.57 -11.77 -14.83
C PHE A 111 -2.32 -11.91 -13.95
N LYS A 112 -1.34 -12.67 -14.41
CA LYS A 112 -0.12 -13.01 -13.64
C LYS A 112 1.18 -12.67 -14.39
N HIS A 113 1.09 -11.85 -15.43
CA HIS A 113 2.27 -11.33 -16.12
C HIS A 113 3.00 -10.32 -15.23
N GLU A 114 4.31 -10.31 -15.30
CA GLU A 114 5.11 -9.35 -14.54
C GLU A 114 4.87 -7.92 -15.05
N VAL A 115 4.54 -7.01 -14.14
CA VAL A 115 4.31 -5.59 -14.45
C VAL A 115 5.26 -4.74 -13.63
N LEU A 116 5.94 -3.83 -14.30
CA LEU A 116 6.79 -2.81 -13.68
C LEU A 116 6.19 -1.43 -13.94
N VAL A 117 5.94 -0.70 -12.86
CA VAL A 117 5.59 0.73 -12.88
C VAL A 117 6.73 1.50 -12.23
N MET A 118 7.29 2.46 -12.95
CA MET A 118 8.42 3.26 -12.46
C MET A 118 8.06 4.74 -12.56
N CYS A 119 7.95 5.41 -11.44
CA CYS A 119 7.71 6.84 -11.32
C CYS A 119 9.01 7.55 -10.95
N THR A 120 9.36 8.61 -11.68
CA THR A 120 10.57 9.38 -11.45
C THR A 120 10.22 10.86 -11.39
N VAL A 121 10.55 11.52 -10.30
CA VAL A 121 10.40 12.97 -10.16
C VAL A 121 11.51 13.64 -10.96
N LEU A 122 11.11 14.41 -11.98
CA LEU A 122 12.03 15.08 -12.91
C LEU A 122 12.24 16.57 -12.59
N SER A 123 11.21 17.19 -12.03
CA SER A 123 11.23 18.57 -11.57
C SER A 123 10.38 18.70 -10.31
N HIS A 124 10.77 19.57 -9.38
CA HIS A 124 10.02 19.82 -8.15
C HIS A 124 10.15 21.27 -7.73
N ASP A 125 9.03 21.97 -7.69
CA ASP A 125 8.94 23.39 -7.33
C ASP A 125 9.04 23.66 -5.82
N LEU A 126 9.13 22.60 -5.00
CA LEU A 126 9.11 22.62 -3.53
C LEU A 126 7.76 23.10 -2.94
N VAL A 127 6.74 23.24 -3.76
CA VAL A 127 5.39 23.65 -3.37
C VAL A 127 4.42 22.48 -3.52
N ASN A 128 4.36 21.87 -4.71
CA ASN A 128 3.45 20.80 -5.03
C ASN A 128 4.03 19.43 -4.68
N SER A 129 3.31 18.65 -3.87
CA SER A 129 3.75 17.31 -3.46
C SER A 129 3.84 16.35 -4.66
N PRO A 130 5.01 15.77 -4.95
CA PRO A 130 5.18 14.94 -6.14
C PRO A 130 4.52 13.56 -6.05
N ASP A 131 4.11 13.11 -4.87
CA ASP A 131 3.49 11.81 -4.65
C ASP A 131 2.09 11.72 -5.30
N VAL A 132 1.25 12.76 -5.13
CA VAL A 132 -0.07 12.85 -5.79
C VAL A 132 0.11 12.87 -7.31
N VAL A 133 1.04 13.69 -7.81
CA VAL A 133 1.37 13.78 -9.23
C VAL A 133 1.84 12.43 -9.78
N ALA A 134 2.65 11.69 -8.99
CA ALA A 134 3.12 10.35 -9.35
C ALA A 134 1.99 9.32 -9.43
N MET A 135 1.00 9.40 -8.54
CA MET A 135 -0.18 8.52 -8.57
C MET A 135 -1.01 8.75 -9.84
N ILE A 136 -1.21 10.00 -10.22
CA ILE A 136 -1.90 10.39 -11.45
C ILE A 136 -1.12 9.92 -12.68
N ALA A 137 0.18 10.19 -12.73
CA ALA A 137 1.06 9.76 -13.83
C ALA A 137 1.07 8.24 -14.00
N ALA A 138 1.16 7.48 -12.89
CA ALA A 138 1.15 6.02 -12.92
C ALA A 138 -0.17 5.47 -13.45
N SER A 139 -1.29 6.04 -13.00
CA SER A 139 -2.62 5.66 -13.47
C SER A 139 -2.80 5.94 -14.97
N ALA A 140 -2.43 7.12 -15.42
CA ALA A 140 -2.48 7.48 -16.82
C ALA A 140 -1.59 6.56 -17.68
N ALA A 141 -0.34 6.31 -17.26
CA ALA A 141 0.57 5.43 -17.97
C ALA A 141 0.06 3.96 -18.06
N LEU A 142 -0.57 3.45 -16.99
CA LEU A 142 -1.23 2.14 -17.00
C LEU A 142 -2.40 2.11 -17.98
N THR A 143 -3.26 3.12 -17.96
CA THR A 143 -4.44 3.22 -18.85
C THR A 143 -4.01 3.27 -20.33
N LEU A 144 -2.89 3.97 -20.63
CA LEU A 144 -2.36 4.07 -22.00
C LEU A 144 -1.59 2.82 -22.46
N SER A 145 -1.15 1.96 -21.56
CA SER A 145 -0.21 0.86 -21.87
C SER A 145 -0.84 -0.33 -22.61
N GLY A 146 -2.16 -0.45 -22.58
CA GLY A 146 -2.91 -1.59 -23.09
C GLY A 146 -2.88 -2.81 -22.15
N VAL A 147 -2.24 -2.74 -20.97
CA VAL A 147 -2.29 -3.81 -19.96
C VAL A 147 -3.74 -3.98 -19.44
N PRO A 148 -4.20 -5.20 -19.08
CA PRO A 148 -5.56 -5.41 -18.54
C PRO A 148 -5.77 -4.73 -17.19
N PHE A 149 -5.98 -3.43 -17.19
CA PHE A 149 -6.16 -2.56 -16.04
C PHE A 149 -7.55 -1.91 -16.09
N MET A 150 -8.32 -2.06 -15.01
CA MET A 150 -9.71 -1.58 -14.90
C MET A 150 -9.82 -0.20 -14.24
N GLY A 151 -8.74 0.60 -14.34
CA GLY A 151 -8.76 2.01 -13.97
C GLY A 151 -9.42 2.88 -15.03
N PRO A 152 -9.19 4.23 -15.00
CA PRO A 152 -8.15 4.88 -14.19
C PRO A 152 -8.50 5.11 -12.74
N ILE A 153 -7.48 5.48 -11.97
CA ILE A 153 -7.62 6.13 -10.66
C ILE A 153 -7.07 7.54 -10.72
N ALA A 154 -7.50 8.38 -9.80
CA ALA A 154 -6.80 9.60 -9.45
C ALA A 154 -6.59 9.70 -7.94
N ALA A 155 -5.81 10.66 -7.50
CA ALA A 155 -5.51 10.88 -6.11
C ALA A 155 -5.54 12.37 -5.77
N ALA A 156 -5.83 12.66 -4.51
CA ALA A 156 -5.74 13.99 -3.93
C ALA A 156 -5.19 13.90 -2.51
N ARG A 157 -4.50 14.96 -2.08
CA ARG A 157 -4.14 15.19 -0.69
C ARG A 157 -5.12 16.21 -0.09
N VAL A 158 -5.57 15.98 1.12
CA VAL A 158 -6.48 16.88 1.83
C VAL A 158 -5.87 17.26 3.16
N GLY A 159 -5.78 18.57 3.38
CA GLY A 159 -5.52 19.19 4.68
C GLY A 159 -6.83 19.60 5.36
N PHE A 160 -6.73 19.99 6.64
CA PHE A 160 -7.84 20.56 7.40
C PHE A 160 -7.32 21.73 8.23
N GLU A 161 -7.77 22.93 7.90
CA GLU A 161 -7.30 24.19 8.49
C GLU A 161 -8.50 25.06 8.79
N ASP A 162 -8.59 25.61 9.99
CA ASP A 162 -9.66 26.54 10.44
C ASP A 162 -11.11 26.03 10.21
N GLY A 163 -11.30 24.70 10.18
CA GLY A 163 -12.61 24.09 9.95
C GLY A 163 -12.94 23.76 8.49
N ASP A 164 -12.06 24.08 7.56
CA ASP A 164 -12.24 23.87 6.12
C ASP A 164 -11.28 22.80 5.56
N TYR A 165 -11.72 22.08 4.52
CA TYR A 165 -10.88 21.14 3.79
C TYR A 165 -10.05 21.88 2.74
N VAL A 166 -8.74 21.67 2.74
CA VAL A 166 -7.79 22.25 1.80
C VAL A 166 -7.32 21.18 0.83
N LEU A 167 -7.57 21.38 -0.46
CA LEU A 167 -7.12 20.46 -1.52
C LEU A 167 -5.63 20.67 -1.83
N ASN A 168 -4.87 19.58 -1.86
CA ASN A 168 -3.45 19.56 -2.18
C ASN A 168 -2.65 20.68 -1.48
N PRO A 169 -2.65 20.71 -0.12
CA PRO A 169 -1.88 21.70 0.63
C PRO A 169 -0.41 21.66 0.24
N THR A 170 0.30 22.79 0.37
CA THR A 170 1.73 22.86 0.00
C THR A 170 2.58 21.96 0.88
N VAL A 171 3.78 21.66 0.38
CA VAL A 171 4.81 20.95 1.16
C VAL A 171 5.08 21.68 2.50
N ASP A 172 5.11 23.02 2.50
CA ASP A 172 5.34 23.82 3.71
C ASP A 172 4.14 23.75 4.67
N ASP A 173 2.89 23.79 4.17
CA ASP A 173 1.69 23.60 4.98
C ASP A 173 1.73 22.22 5.67
N MET A 174 2.15 21.18 4.96
CA MET A 174 2.25 19.82 5.49
C MET A 174 3.38 19.64 6.51
N GLN A 175 4.50 20.35 6.38
CA GLN A 175 5.55 20.37 7.39
C GLN A 175 5.10 21.06 8.69
N GLY A 176 4.18 22.01 8.58
CA GLY A 176 3.57 22.72 9.70
C GLY A 176 2.66 21.86 10.58
N LEU A 177 2.13 20.73 10.08
CA LEU A 177 1.19 19.86 10.80
C LEU A 177 1.62 19.48 12.22
N ARG A 178 2.90 19.30 12.44
CA ARG A 178 3.48 18.92 13.73
C ARG A 178 3.64 20.09 14.69
N ASN A 179 3.68 21.32 14.16
CA ASN A 179 3.99 22.53 14.91
C ASN A 179 2.84 23.52 14.90
N ASN A 180 1.82 23.31 14.06
CA ASN A 180 0.66 24.18 13.93
C ASN A 180 -0.61 23.45 14.42
N PRO A 181 -1.18 23.84 15.57
CA PRO A 181 -2.40 23.23 16.08
C PRO A 181 -3.63 23.46 15.19
N ASP A 182 -3.54 24.39 14.24
CA ASP A 182 -4.65 24.73 13.34
C ASP A 182 -4.67 23.81 12.11
N GLN A 183 -3.55 23.19 11.75
CA GLN A 183 -3.45 22.17 10.73
C GLN A 183 -3.52 20.76 11.33
N ARG A 184 -4.64 20.07 11.15
CA ARG A 184 -4.95 18.84 11.90
C ARG A 184 -5.00 17.57 11.05
N LEU A 185 -4.81 17.68 9.74
CA LEU A 185 -4.97 16.55 8.79
C LEU A 185 -3.94 16.55 7.67
N ASP A 186 -3.32 15.41 7.46
CA ASP A 186 -2.68 14.98 6.21
C ASP A 186 -3.37 13.71 5.73
N LEU A 187 -4.20 13.81 4.71
CA LEU A 187 -4.99 12.72 4.17
C LEU A 187 -4.72 12.56 2.68
N VAL A 188 -4.26 11.38 2.28
CA VAL A 188 -4.17 10.99 0.86
C VAL A 188 -5.29 10.03 0.54
N VAL A 189 -6.08 10.36 -0.46
CA VAL A 189 -7.17 9.54 -0.98
C VAL A 189 -6.91 9.22 -2.44
N ALA A 190 -7.09 7.96 -2.82
CA ALA A 190 -7.09 7.54 -4.21
C ALA A 190 -8.32 6.70 -4.52
N GLY A 191 -8.91 6.91 -5.68
CA GLY A 191 -10.13 6.22 -6.08
C GLY A 191 -10.33 6.17 -7.59
N THR A 192 -11.29 5.34 -7.97
CA THR A 192 -11.90 5.31 -9.31
C THR A 192 -13.08 6.30 -9.34
N LYS A 193 -13.75 6.38 -10.48
CA LYS A 193 -14.96 7.21 -10.62
C LYS A 193 -16.03 6.83 -9.58
N ASP A 194 -16.17 5.55 -9.26
CA ASP A 194 -17.27 5.02 -8.48
C ASP A 194 -16.90 4.64 -7.04
N ALA A 195 -15.60 4.56 -6.70
CA ALA A 195 -15.17 4.04 -5.42
C ALA A 195 -13.84 4.60 -4.92
N VAL A 196 -13.77 4.81 -3.61
CA VAL A 196 -12.50 5.07 -2.91
C VAL A 196 -11.74 3.74 -2.79
N MET A 197 -10.50 3.72 -3.30
CA MET A 197 -9.65 2.52 -3.33
C MET A 197 -8.60 2.51 -2.24
N MET A 198 -8.14 3.67 -1.80
CA MET A 198 -7.09 3.80 -0.80
C MET A 198 -7.25 5.10 -0.02
N VAL A 199 -7.07 4.99 1.28
CA VAL A 199 -7.01 6.10 2.23
C VAL A 199 -5.77 5.90 3.10
N GLU A 200 -4.99 6.96 3.29
CA GLU A 200 -3.89 6.99 4.25
C GLU A 200 -3.80 8.37 4.89
N SER A 201 -3.82 8.42 6.23
CA SER A 201 -3.88 9.69 6.95
C SER A 201 -2.93 9.77 8.13
N GLU A 202 -2.55 11.00 8.47
CA GLU A 202 -2.05 11.45 9.76
C GLU A 202 -3.01 12.52 10.26
N ALA A 203 -3.65 12.31 11.41
CA ALA A 203 -4.67 13.20 11.94
C ALA A 203 -4.46 13.46 13.43
N TYR A 204 -4.78 14.66 13.89
CA TYR A 204 -4.67 15.09 15.28
C TYR A 204 -6.08 15.29 15.86
N GLU A 205 -6.64 14.22 16.43
CA GLU A 205 -7.91 14.20 17.18
C GLU A 205 -9.12 14.80 16.42
N LEU A 206 -9.23 14.53 15.11
CA LEU A 206 -10.41 14.84 14.31
C LEU A 206 -11.53 13.85 14.59
N SER A 207 -12.78 14.31 14.52
CA SER A 207 -13.96 13.46 14.64
C SER A 207 -14.13 12.52 13.43
N GLU A 208 -14.91 11.46 13.58
CA GLU A 208 -15.25 10.54 12.48
C GLU A 208 -15.98 11.27 11.34
N ASP A 209 -16.85 12.23 11.66
CA ASP A 209 -17.59 13.03 10.68
C ASP A 209 -16.66 13.93 9.86
N GLU A 210 -15.68 14.60 10.50
CA GLU A 210 -14.67 15.42 9.83
C GLU A 210 -13.79 14.54 8.91
N MET A 211 -13.37 13.37 9.39
CA MET A 211 -12.58 12.43 8.58
C MET A 211 -13.37 11.88 7.39
N LEU A 212 -14.65 11.54 7.59
CA LEU A 212 -15.51 11.08 6.49
C LEU A 212 -15.76 12.19 5.46
N GLY A 213 -15.99 13.41 5.95
CA GLY A 213 -16.12 14.60 5.09
C GLY A 213 -14.88 14.84 4.24
N ALA A 214 -13.69 14.72 4.82
CA ALA A 214 -12.42 14.86 4.08
C ALA A 214 -12.25 13.81 2.98
N VAL A 215 -12.61 12.54 3.25
CA VAL A 215 -12.57 11.47 2.23
C VAL A 215 -13.56 11.73 1.10
N THR A 216 -14.78 12.18 1.43
CA THR A 216 -15.80 12.52 0.45
C THR A 216 -15.37 13.69 -0.42
N PHE A 217 -14.87 14.75 0.20
CA PHE A 217 -14.31 15.92 -0.47
C PHE A 217 -13.21 15.51 -1.47
N ALA A 218 -12.23 14.71 -1.02
CA ALA A 218 -11.16 14.22 -1.89
C ALA A 218 -11.71 13.44 -3.09
N HIS A 219 -12.68 12.54 -2.88
CA HIS A 219 -13.26 11.72 -3.95
C HIS A 219 -14.02 12.56 -4.98
N GLU A 220 -14.66 13.64 -4.57
CA GLU A 220 -15.28 14.60 -5.49
C GLU A 220 -14.23 15.36 -6.30
N GLN A 221 -13.14 15.79 -5.65
CA GLN A 221 -12.08 16.58 -6.30
C GLN A 221 -11.22 15.77 -7.30
N ILE A 222 -11.14 14.45 -7.19
CA ILE A 222 -10.39 13.64 -8.16
C ILE A 222 -11.17 13.35 -9.47
N GLN A 223 -12.48 13.60 -9.53
CA GLN A 223 -13.30 13.26 -10.70
C GLN A 223 -12.81 13.94 -11.99
N PRO A 224 -12.51 15.26 -12.01
CA PRO A 224 -12.00 15.92 -13.22
C PRO A 224 -10.67 15.33 -13.72
N VAL A 225 -9.82 14.83 -12.80
CA VAL A 225 -8.55 14.20 -13.16
C VAL A 225 -8.78 12.84 -13.82
N ILE A 226 -9.74 12.07 -13.35
CA ILE A 226 -10.15 10.79 -13.95
C ILE A 226 -10.67 11.02 -15.37
N ASP A 227 -11.55 12.01 -15.55
CA ASP A 227 -12.09 12.36 -16.86
C ASP A 227 -10.98 12.81 -17.83
N LEU A 228 -9.99 13.60 -17.36
CA LEU A 228 -8.80 13.97 -18.14
C LEU A 228 -7.98 12.74 -18.59
N ILE A 229 -7.76 11.77 -17.70
CA ILE A 229 -7.03 10.53 -18.06
C ILE A 229 -7.78 9.74 -19.12
N ILE A 230 -9.11 9.67 -19.03
CA ILE A 230 -9.96 8.98 -20.01
C ILE A 230 -9.86 9.69 -21.37
N GLU A 231 -9.95 11.02 -21.43
CA GLU A 231 -9.81 11.82 -22.65
C GLU A 231 -8.46 11.56 -23.33
N VAL A 232 -7.35 11.58 -22.58
CA VAL A 232 -6.02 11.25 -23.12
C VAL A 232 -5.96 9.81 -23.62
N ALA A 233 -6.65 8.87 -22.94
CA ALA A 233 -6.66 7.48 -23.33
C ALA A 233 -7.45 7.23 -24.63
N GLU A 234 -8.56 7.93 -24.85
CA GLU A 234 -9.34 7.85 -26.10
C GLU A 234 -8.48 8.19 -27.33
N ASP A 235 -7.55 9.15 -27.18
CA ASP A 235 -6.67 9.58 -28.28
C ASP A 235 -5.39 8.78 -28.43
N CYS A 236 -4.80 8.29 -27.32
CA CYS A 236 -3.42 7.84 -27.26
C CYS A 236 -3.20 6.45 -26.69
N ALA A 237 -4.24 5.75 -26.19
CA ALA A 237 -4.07 4.42 -25.65
C ALA A 237 -3.62 3.41 -26.72
N LYS A 238 -2.76 2.48 -26.31
CA LYS A 238 -2.40 1.34 -27.15
C LYS A 238 -3.55 0.34 -27.19
N GLU A 239 -3.55 -0.49 -28.24
CA GLU A 239 -4.48 -1.61 -28.32
C GLU A 239 -4.40 -2.48 -27.07
N PRO A 240 -5.57 -2.87 -26.51
CA PRO A 240 -5.62 -3.72 -25.33
C PRO A 240 -4.88 -5.04 -25.55
N PHE A 241 -4.08 -5.44 -24.56
CA PHE A 241 -3.46 -6.75 -24.57
C PHE A 241 -4.54 -7.84 -24.52
N ASN A 242 -4.51 -8.74 -25.48
CA ASN A 242 -5.46 -9.84 -25.53
C ASN A 242 -5.19 -10.83 -24.38
N PHE A 243 -5.98 -10.74 -23.32
CA PHE A 243 -5.91 -11.61 -22.15
C PHE A 243 -7.26 -12.24 -21.88
N GLU A 244 -7.28 -13.56 -21.90
CA GLU A 244 -8.44 -14.33 -21.47
C GLU A 244 -8.19 -14.88 -20.07
N ALA A 245 -9.06 -14.50 -19.13
CA ALA A 245 -8.98 -15.02 -17.77
C ALA A 245 -9.17 -16.55 -17.78
N PRO A 246 -8.34 -17.32 -17.08
CA PRO A 246 -8.45 -18.77 -17.08
C PRO A 246 -9.80 -19.21 -16.48
N ASP A 247 -10.55 -19.98 -17.26
CA ASP A 247 -11.83 -20.59 -16.79
C ASP A 247 -11.55 -21.94 -16.13
N PHE A 248 -11.53 -21.95 -14.82
CA PHE A 248 -11.45 -23.16 -14.01
C PHE A 248 -12.75 -23.52 -13.29
N THR A 249 -13.89 -23.06 -13.82
CA THR A 249 -15.22 -23.31 -13.23
C THR A 249 -15.52 -24.80 -13.09
N LYS A 250 -15.13 -25.63 -14.05
CA LYS A 250 -15.31 -27.09 -13.99
C LYS A 250 -14.49 -27.70 -12.87
N LEU A 251 -13.21 -27.36 -12.80
CA LEU A 251 -12.27 -27.79 -11.75
C LEU A 251 -12.78 -27.35 -10.37
N LEU A 252 -13.19 -26.10 -10.21
CA LEU A 252 -13.76 -25.58 -8.96
C LEU A 252 -15.01 -26.36 -8.52
N LYS A 253 -15.93 -26.69 -9.45
CA LYS A 253 -17.12 -27.50 -9.15
C LYS A 253 -16.73 -28.90 -8.65
N ASN A 254 -15.72 -29.54 -9.25
CA ASN A 254 -15.25 -30.84 -8.83
C ASN A 254 -14.57 -30.80 -7.47
N VAL A 255 -13.63 -29.88 -7.28
CA VAL A 255 -12.97 -29.62 -5.99
C VAL A 255 -14.00 -29.36 -4.87
N LYS A 256 -15.02 -28.55 -5.15
CA LYS A 256 -16.13 -28.27 -4.24
C LYS A 256 -16.93 -29.53 -3.90
N LYS A 257 -17.29 -30.32 -4.90
CA LYS A 257 -18.04 -31.58 -4.72
C LYS A 257 -17.27 -32.58 -3.83
N ILE A 258 -15.95 -32.69 -4.01
CA ILE A 258 -15.09 -33.61 -3.26
C ILE A 258 -14.84 -33.10 -1.84
N GLY A 259 -14.53 -31.82 -1.68
CA GLY A 259 -13.89 -31.29 -0.48
C GLY A 259 -14.73 -30.40 0.42
N GLU A 260 -15.85 -29.80 -0.06
CA GLU A 260 -16.56 -28.75 0.70
C GLU A 260 -16.98 -29.20 2.10
N LYS A 261 -17.55 -30.40 2.24
CA LYS A 261 -18.02 -30.90 3.53
C LYS A 261 -16.88 -31.10 4.55
N LYS A 262 -15.76 -31.68 4.11
CA LYS A 262 -14.56 -31.87 4.95
C LYS A 262 -13.92 -30.54 5.29
N MET A 263 -13.82 -29.61 4.33
CA MET A 263 -13.23 -28.30 4.54
C MET A 263 -14.07 -27.46 5.53
N ARG A 264 -15.41 -27.52 5.48
CA ARG A 264 -16.28 -26.90 6.49
C ARG A 264 -16.05 -27.50 7.87
N SER A 265 -15.87 -28.82 7.99
CA SER A 265 -15.55 -29.47 9.26
C SER A 265 -14.19 -29.03 9.79
N ALA A 266 -13.18 -28.91 8.92
CA ALA A 266 -11.86 -28.39 9.31
C ALA A 266 -11.93 -26.95 9.80
N PHE A 267 -12.69 -26.08 9.14
CA PHE A 267 -12.87 -24.69 9.53
C PHE A 267 -13.74 -24.48 10.79
N SER A 268 -14.44 -25.50 11.25
CA SER A 268 -15.18 -25.46 12.54
C SER A 268 -14.29 -25.68 13.77
N ILE A 269 -13.04 -26.10 13.57
CA ILE A 269 -12.06 -26.28 14.64
C ILE A 269 -11.53 -24.90 15.07
N THR A 270 -11.69 -24.57 16.35
CA THR A 270 -11.29 -23.26 16.89
C THR A 270 -9.79 -23.16 17.14
N ASP A 271 -9.15 -24.26 17.56
CA ASP A 271 -7.69 -24.30 17.73
C ASP A 271 -6.99 -24.18 16.36
N LYS A 272 -5.99 -23.30 16.31
CA LYS A 272 -5.29 -22.97 15.06
C LYS A 272 -4.47 -24.13 14.52
N GLN A 273 -3.72 -24.81 15.38
CA GLN A 273 -2.81 -25.88 14.95
C GLN A 273 -3.58 -27.10 14.46
N GLU A 274 -4.60 -27.52 15.22
CA GLU A 274 -5.49 -28.61 14.85
C GLU A 274 -6.27 -28.29 13.55
N ARG A 275 -6.76 -27.06 13.42
CA ARG A 275 -7.43 -26.58 12.21
C ARG A 275 -6.51 -26.63 11.01
N GLN A 276 -5.27 -26.15 11.12
CA GLN A 276 -4.30 -26.12 10.03
C GLN A 276 -3.91 -27.55 9.60
N ALA A 277 -3.73 -28.45 10.55
CA ALA A 277 -3.51 -29.87 10.25
C ALA A 277 -4.69 -30.47 9.49
N SER A 278 -5.93 -30.23 9.95
CA SER A 278 -7.16 -30.72 9.31
C SER A 278 -7.40 -30.14 7.91
N VAL A 279 -7.07 -28.87 7.71
CA VAL A 279 -7.11 -28.22 6.37
C VAL A 279 -6.09 -28.86 5.44
N THR A 280 -4.89 -29.12 5.90
CA THR A 280 -3.83 -29.77 5.11
C THR A 280 -4.25 -31.19 4.72
N GLU A 281 -4.75 -31.97 5.68
CA GLU A 281 -5.29 -33.30 5.41
C GLU A 281 -6.43 -33.26 4.40
N THR A 282 -7.30 -32.27 4.49
CA THR A 282 -8.42 -32.11 3.54
C THR A 282 -7.92 -31.75 2.15
N ARG A 283 -6.90 -30.93 2.01
CA ARG A 283 -6.27 -30.60 0.73
C ARG A 283 -5.67 -31.85 0.08
N GLU A 284 -4.96 -32.67 0.83
CA GLU A 284 -4.39 -33.92 0.35
C GLU A 284 -5.48 -34.94 -0.03
N PHE A 285 -6.56 -35.00 0.77
CA PHE A 285 -7.74 -35.81 0.41
C PHE A 285 -8.36 -35.38 -0.91
N ILE A 286 -8.52 -34.07 -1.14
CA ILE A 286 -9.05 -33.55 -2.42
C ILE A 286 -8.11 -33.97 -3.56
N LYS A 287 -6.80 -33.74 -3.45
CA LYS A 287 -5.81 -34.14 -4.45
C LYS A 287 -5.89 -35.65 -4.76
N SER A 288 -6.04 -36.50 -3.74
CA SER A 288 -6.12 -37.96 -3.91
C SER A 288 -7.35 -38.45 -4.69
N LYS A 289 -8.36 -37.58 -4.91
CA LYS A 289 -9.61 -37.89 -5.59
C LYS A 289 -9.72 -37.24 -6.98
N LEU A 290 -8.80 -36.37 -7.33
CA LEU A 290 -8.74 -35.73 -8.63
C LEU A 290 -8.07 -36.67 -9.66
N SER A 291 -8.40 -36.48 -10.93
CA SER A 291 -7.69 -37.16 -12.04
C SER A 291 -6.28 -36.61 -12.22
N GLU A 292 -5.39 -37.34 -12.93
CA GLU A 292 -4.05 -36.88 -13.25
C GLU A 292 -4.08 -35.53 -14.00
N GLU A 293 -4.99 -35.38 -14.95
CA GLU A 293 -5.19 -34.16 -15.71
C GLU A 293 -5.58 -32.96 -14.83
N GLU A 294 -6.44 -33.17 -13.82
CA GLU A 294 -6.84 -32.13 -12.87
C GLU A 294 -5.75 -31.81 -11.83
N LEU A 295 -4.87 -32.76 -11.53
CA LEU A 295 -3.72 -32.54 -10.63
C LEU A 295 -2.62 -31.69 -11.29
N GLU A 296 -2.45 -31.80 -12.60
CA GLU A 296 -1.49 -31.03 -13.39
C GLU A 296 -2.06 -29.66 -13.81
N ASP A 297 -3.36 -29.37 -13.57
CA ASP A 297 -3.95 -28.07 -13.93
C ASP A 297 -3.29 -26.94 -13.12
N PRO A 298 -2.69 -25.94 -13.79
CA PRO A 298 -2.04 -24.79 -13.12
C PRO A 298 -3.02 -23.98 -12.27
N ASN A 299 -4.31 -24.12 -12.45
CA ASN A 299 -5.34 -23.40 -11.67
C ASN A 299 -5.84 -24.16 -10.44
N LEU A 300 -5.33 -25.37 -10.15
CA LEU A 300 -5.75 -26.16 -8.99
C LEU A 300 -5.61 -25.40 -7.67
N GLY A 301 -4.47 -24.71 -7.49
CA GLY A 301 -4.24 -23.85 -6.33
C GLY A 301 -5.29 -22.74 -6.20
N SER A 302 -5.64 -22.10 -7.31
CA SER A 302 -6.66 -21.06 -7.36
C SER A 302 -8.07 -21.60 -7.05
N ALA A 303 -8.41 -22.78 -7.57
CA ALA A 303 -9.68 -23.45 -7.28
C ALA A 303 -9.82 -23.82 -5.80
N MET A 304 -8.75 -24.36 -5.17
CA MET A 304 -8.73 -24.64 -3.73
C MET A 304 -8.89 -23.38 -2.89
N LYS A 305 -8.11 -22.33 -3.19
CA LYS A 305 -8.23 -21.03 -2.50
C LYS A 305 -9.63 -20.44 -2.63
N LYS A 306 -10.26 -20.55 -3.80
CA LYS A 306 -11.63 -20.05 -4.04
C LYS A 306 -12.70 -20.86 -3.28
N LEU A 307 -12.52 -22.18 -3.13
CA LEU A 307 -13.34 -23.01 -2.24
C LEU A 307 -13.24 -22.56 -0.78
N GLU A 308 -12.01 -22.45 -0.26
CA GLU A 308 -11.73 -22.07 1.12
C GLU A 308 -12.28 -20.67 1.45
N ALA A 309 -11.96 -19.69 0.61
CA ALA A 309 -12.45 -18.32 0.75
C ALA A 309 -14.00 -18.25 0.69
N GLY A 310 -14.62 -19.02 -0.20
CA GLY A 310 -16.07 -19.07 -0.32
C GLY A 310 -16.75 -19.63 0.93
N ILE A 311 -16.17 -20.64 1.57
CA ILE A 311 -16.67 -21.19 2.84
C ILE A 311 -16.51 -20.17 3.97
N LEU A 312 -15.28 -19.67 4.17
CA LEU A 312 -14.97 -18.75 5.28
C LEU A 312 -15.79 -17.46 5.22
N ARG A 313 -15.80 -16.79 4.07
CA ARG A 313 -16.57 -15.55 3.88
C ARG A 313 -18.06 -15.80 3.97
N GLY A 314 -18.54 -16.90 3.36
CA GLY A 314 -19.94 -17.26 3.41
C GLY A 314 -20.45 -17.55 4.81
N ASP A 315 -19.64 -18.17 5.64
CA ASP A 315 -20.00 -18.51 7.03
C ASP A 315 -20.00 -17.25 7.91
N VAL A 316 -19.04 -16.33 7.74
CA VAL A 316 -19.05 -15.05 8.45
C VAL A 316 -20.26 -14.20 8.08
N VAL A 317 -20.58 -14.10 6.78
CA VAL A 317 -21.74 -13.29 6.30
C VAL A 317 -23.07 -13.88 6.77
N LYS A 318 -23.20 -15.21 6.79
CA LYS A 318 -24.46 -15.88 7.18
C LYS A 318 -24.61 -16.07 8.67
N GLY A 319 -23.53 -16.41 9.35
CA GLY A 319 -23.54 -16.84 10.75
C GLY A 319 -22.97 -15.83 11.74
N GLY A 320 -22.31 -14.77 11.28
CA GLY A 320 -21.70 -13.75 12.13
C GLY A 320 -20.55 -14.24 13.02
N LYS A 321 -20.06 -15.47 12.83
CA LYS A 321 -18.94 -16.01 13.59
C LYS A 321 -17.69 -16.11 12.74
N ARG A 322 -16.58 -15.66 13.30
CA ARG A 322 -15.24 -15.79 12.71
C ARG A 322 -14.69 -17.20 12.93
N ILE A 323 -13.61 -17.55 12.23
CA ILE A 323 -12.97 -18.87 12.26
C ILE A 323 -12.47 -19.29 13.67
N ASP A 324 -12.18 -18.33 14.53
CA ASP A 324 -11.76 -18.53 15.92
C ASP A 324 -12.93 -18.50 16.92
N GLY A 325 -14.16 -18.52 16.43
CA GLY A 325 -15.40 -18.56 17.21
C GLY A 325 -15.90 -17.18 17.70
N ARG A 326 -15.15 -16.09 17.47
CA ARG A 326 -15.55 -14.73 17.85
C ARG A 326 -16.73 -14.25 16.99
N SER A 327 -17.52 -13.32 17.52
CA SER A 327 -18.47 -12.52 16.74
C SER A 327 -17.72 -11.51 15.84
N THR A 328 -18.45 -10.78 15.01
CA THR A 328 -17.89 -9.73 14.16
C THR A 328 -17.43 -8.50 14.93
N THR A 329 -17.92 -8.31 16.15
CA THR A 329 -17.61 -7.18 17.04
C THR A 329 -16.61 -7.52 18.14
N ASP A 330 -16.34 -8.81 18.39
CA ASP A 330 -15.40 -9.22 19.43
C ASP A 330 -13.96 -8.89 19.07
N ILE A 331 -13.23 -8.34 20.03
CA ILE A 331 -11.77 -8.12 19.95
C ILE A 331 -11.06 -9.31 20.57
N ARG A 332 -9.91 -9.73 20.03
CA ARG A 332 -9.05 -10.73 20.65
C ARG A 332 -8.56 -10.22 21.99
N GLN A 333 -8.39 -11.12 22.95
CA GLN A 333 -7.83 -10.78 24.24
C GLN A 333 -6.48 -10.07 24.08
N ILE A 334 -6.34 -8.94 24.76
CA ILE A 334 -5.12 -8.14 24.80
C ILE A 334 -4.49 -8.34 26.17
N VAL A 335 -3.21 -8.69 26.20
CA VAL A 335 -2.38 -8.77 27.40
C VAL A 335 -1.13 -7.94 27.15
N SER A 336 -0.74 -7.11 28.12
CA SER A 336 0.47 -6.31 28.06
C SER A 336 1.26 -6.46 29.35
N GLU A 337 2.53 -6.84 29.23
CA GLU A 337 3.46 -7.01 30.35
C GLU A 337 4.61 -6.00 30.17
N THR A 338 4.92 -5.24 31.20
CA THR A 338 5.99 -4.24 31.16
C THR A 338 7.20 -4.68 31.98
N GLY A 339 8.38 -4.09 31.71
CA GLY A 339 9.59 -4.33 32.46
C GLY A 339 10.23 -5.70 32.21
N LEU A 340 10.02 -6.29 31.03
CA LEU A 340 10.48 -7.63 30.69
C LEU A 340 12.01 -7.74 30.60
N LEU A 341 12.66 -6.71 30.05
CA LEU A 341 14.11 -6.70 29.82
C LEU A 341 14.83 -5.83 30.86
N PRO A 342 15.87 -6.36 31.55
CA PRO A 342 16.44 -5.70 32.74
C PRO A 342 17.35 -4.51 32.41
N ARG A 343 17.82 -4.34 31.17
CA ARG A 343 18.82 -3.33 30.79
C ARG A 343 18.29 -2.25 29.85
N THR A 344 17.05 -2.35 29.41
CA THR A 344 16.41 -1.38 28.51
C THR A 344 15.81 -0.22 29.31
N HIS A 345 15.65 0.97 28.68
CA HIS A 345 14.96 2.08 29.32
C HIS A 345 13.47 1.82 29.48
N GLY A 346 12.87 1.08 28.56
CA GLY A 346 11.52 0.55 28.67
C GLY A 346 11.36 -0.69 27.80
N SER A 347 10.58 -1.66 28.28
CA SER A 347 10.19 -2.84 27.49
C SER A 347 8.80 -3.30 27.83
N ALA A 348 8.07 -3.76 26.83
CA ALA A 348 6.75 -4.34 26.97
C ALA A 348 6.57 -5.53 26.03
N LEU A 349 5.90 -6.56 26.50
CA LEU A 349 5.41 -7.65 25.67
C LEU A 349 3.92 -7.44 25.46
N PHE A 350 3.53 -7.17 24.23
CA PHE A 350 2.15 -6.98 23.83
C PHE A 350 1.65 -8.22 23.09
N THR A 351 0.60 -8.83 23.61
CA THR A 351 -0.02 -10.01 23.03
C THR A 351 -1.48 -9.75 22.74
N ARG A 352 -1.91 -9.97 21.49
CA ARG A 352 -3.31 -9.91 21.06
C ARG A 352 -3.71 -11.24 20.43
N GLY A 353 -4.30 -12.12 21.23
CA GLY A 353 -4.56 -13.50 20.83
C GLY A 353 -3.26 -14.22 20.50
N GLU A 354 -3.08 -14.62 19.27
CA GLU A 354 -1.89 -15.33 18.75
C GLU A 354 -0.94 -14.40 17.97
N THR A 355 -0.99 -13.10 18.25
CA THR A 355 -0.04 -12.12 17.68
C THR A 355 0.68 -11.45 18.82
N GLN A 356 2.00 -11.42 18.77
CA GLN A 356 2.83 -10.94 19.86
C GLN A 356 3.94 -10.02 19.34
N ALA A 357 4.18 -8.94 20.07
CA ALA A 357 5.25 -7.99 19.80
C ALA A 357 6.03 -7.69 21.08
N LEU A 358 7.34 -7.83 21.02
CA LEU A 358 8.25 -7.32 22.03
C LEU A 358 8.63 -5.89 21.64
N VAL A 359 8.16 -4.92 22.40
CA VAL A 359 8.39 -3.49 22.14
C VAL A 359 9.43 -2.97 23.12
N VAL A 360 10.49 -2.36 22.60
CA VAL A 360 11.60 -1.83 23.39
C VAL A 360 11.77 -0.34 23.11
N THR A 361 11.82 0.45 24.17
CA THR A 361 12.03 1.90 24.11
C THR A 361 13.41 2.27 24.59
N THR A 362 14.09 3.14 23.86
CA THR A 362 15.36 3.74 24.23
C THR A 362 15.23 5.27 24.20
N LEU A 363 15.72 5.94 25.22
CA LEU A 363 15.77 7.40 25.31
C LEU A 363 17.21 7.86 25.01
N GLY A 364 17.34 8.79 24.08
CA GLY A 364 18.61 9.41 23.69
C GLY A 364 18.60 10.92 23.94
N THR A 365 19.66 11.57 23.54
CA THR A 365 19.83 13.03 23.59
C THR A 365 19.48 13.67 22.23
N GLY A 366 19.56 14.99 22.11
CA GLY A 366 19.38 15.67 20.82
C GLY A 366 20.43 15.31 19.77
N ASP A 367 21.59 14.78 20.19
CA ASP A 367 22.62 14.29 19.25
C ASP A 367 22.21 12.98 18.55
N ASP A 368 21.28 12.25 19.15
CA ASP A 368 20.75 10.97 18.63
C ASP A 368 19.56 11.16 17.67
N GLU A 369 19.14 12.40 17.42
CA GLU A 369 18.07 12.69 16.45
C GLU A 369 18.42 12.21 15.05
N GLN A 370 17.45 11.64 14.37
CA GLN A 370 17.61 11.23 12.98
C GLN A 370 17.66 12.46 12.08
N ILE A 371 18.74 12.57 11.30
CA ILE A 371 18.82 13.56 10.22
C ILE A 371 18.16 12.97 8.98
N ILE A 372 17.15 13.65 8.48
CA ILE A 372 16.44 13.29 7.26
C ILE A 372 16.83 14.28 6.16
N ASP A 373 17.57 13.79 5.17
CA ASP A 373 17.95 14.54 3.97
C ASP A 373 16.89 14.24 2.88
N ALA A 374 15.97 15.16 2.69
CA ALA A 374 14.87 15.05 1.73
C ALA A 374 15.02 16.04 0.59
N LEU A 375 14.30 15.82 -0.49
CA LEU A 375 14.31 16.70 -1.67
C LEU A 375 13.94 18.14 -1.30
N HIS A 376 12.95 18.30 -0.40
CA HIS A 376 12.45 19.60 0.05
C HIS A 376 13.26 20.23 1.21
N GLY A 377 14.24 19.52 1.82
CA GLY A 377 15.07 20.08 2.88
C GLY A 377 15.66 19.04 3.81
N ASN A 378 16.47 19.54 4.76
CA ASN A 378 17.04 18.73 5.82
C ASN A 378 16.32 19.05 7.13
N PHE A 379 15.81 18.03 7.81
CA PHE A 379 15.19 18.19 9.10
C PHE A 379 15.59 17.07 10.07
N ARG A 380 15.29 17.25 11.34
CA ARG A 380 15.58 16.29 12.40
C ARG A 380 14.31 15.71 12.96
N SER A 381 14.35 14.44 13.31
CA SER A 381 13.26 13.76 14.00
C SER A 381 13.75 13.22 15.33
N ASN A 382 13.07 13.59 16.41
CA ASN A 382 13.32 13.12 17.77
C ASN A 382 12.52 11.87 18.13
N PHE A 383 11.63 11.41 17.23
CA PHE A 383 10.89 10.17 17.40
C PHE A 383 11.15 9.20 16.27
N LEU A 384 11.63 8.03 16.62
CA LEU A 384 11.96 6.95 15.70
C LEU A 384 11.16 5.70 16.08
N LEU A 385 10.51 5.07 15.11
CA LEU A 385 9.84 3.78 15.31
C LEU A 385 10.26 2.80 14.23
N HIS A 386 10.82 1.68 14.66
CA HIS A 386 11.23 0.59 13.78
C HIS A 386 10.39 -0.66 14.06
N TYR A 387 9.92 -1.29 13.00
CA TYR A 387 9.13 -2.51 13.04
C TYR A 387 9.87 -3.62 12.32
N ASN A 388 10.10 -4.73 13.01
CA ASN A 388 10.81 -5.89 12.48
C ASN A 388 9.87 -7.10 12.46
N PHE A 389 9.84 -7.79 11.33
CA PHE A 389 9.01 -8.97 11.10
C PHE A 389 9.86 -10.15 10.65
N PRO A 390 10.60 -10.80 11.57
CA PRO A 390 11.49 -11.89 11.21
C PRO A 390 10.70 -13.16 10.83
N PRO A 391 11.27 -14.04 9.99
CA PRO A 391 10.59 -15.25 9.51
C PRO A 391 10.12 -16.19 10.62
N TYR A 392 10.83 -16.26 11.73
CA TYR A 392 10.44 -17.13 12.85
C TYR A 392 9.10 -16.73 13.49
N SER A 393 8.66 -15.47 13.32
CA SER A 393 7.37 -15.00 13.84
C SER A 393 6.17 -15.72 13.23
N VAL A 394 6.35 -16.32 12.06
CA VAL A 394 5.34 -17.15 11.36
C VAL A 394 5.77 -18.61 11.26
N GLY A 395 6.86 -19.01 11.92
CA GLY A 395 7.37 -20.38 11.91
C GLY A 395 8.05 -20.79 10.59
N GLU A 396 8.52 -19.83 9.81
CA GLU A 396 9.15 -20.08 8.51
C GLU A 396 10.66 -19.91 8.56
N VAL A 397 11.35 -20.61 7.65
CA VAL A 397 12.77 -20.38 7.36
C VAL A 397 12.84 -19.37 6.21
N GLY A 398 13.48 -18.22 6.47
CA GLY A 398 13.57 -17.15 5.49
C GLY A 398 14.90 -16.41 5.54
N ARG A 399 15.14 -15.55 4.55
CA ARG A 399 16.34 -14.70 4.53
C ARG A 399 16.22 -13.61 5.59
N VAL A 400 17.27 -13.43 6.35
CA VAL A 400 17.45 -12.29 7.26
C VAL A 400 18.40 -11.30 6.58
N GLY A 401 17.97 -10.06 6.42
CA GLY A 401 18.75 -9.06 5.68
C GLY A 401 18.23 -7.65 5.88
N ALA A 402 18.23 -6.84 4.83
CA ALA A 402 17.72 -5.48 4.88
C ALA A 402 16.22 -5.44 5.14
N THR A 403 15.78 -4.40 5.84
CA THR A 403 14.36 -4.11 6.14
C THR A 403 13.53 -4.11 4.85
N GLY A 404 12.46 -4.89 4.83
CA GLY A 404 11.55 -4.99 3.69
C GLY A 404 10.58 -3.81 3.60
N ARG A 405 10.01 -3.59 2.41
CA ARG A 405 8.99 -2.53 2.18
C ARG A 405 7.77 -2.65 3.11
N ARG A 406 7.40 -3.89 3.49
CA ARG A 406 6.30 -4.15 4.42
C ARG A 406 6.61 -3.67 5.81
N GLU A 407 7.82 -3.95 6.30
CA GLU A 407 8.28 -3.52 7.62
C GLU A 407 8.34 -2.00 7.73
N ILE A 408 8.87 -1.33 6.70
CA ILE A 408 8.85 0.14 6.60
C ILE A 408 7.41 0.69 6.67
N GLY A 409 6.49 0.11 5.89
CA GLY A 409 5.09 0.55 5.88
C GLY A 409 4.36 0.34 7.20
N HIS A 410 4.56 -0.80 7.88
CA HIS A 410 3.97 -1.07 9.18
C HIS A 410 4.57 -0.19 10.28
N GLY A 411 5.89 0.01 10.25
CA GLY A 411 6.57 0.93 11.17
C GLY A 411 6.01 2.34 11.05
N LYS A 412 5.81 2.84 9.84
CA LYS A 412 5.26 4.19 9.63
C LYS A 412 3.81 4.34 10.09
N LEU A 413 2.97 3.31 9.91
CA LEU A 413 1.61 3.32 10.46
C LEU A 413 1.61 3.43 11.99
N ALA A 414 2.44 2.64 12.67
CA ALA A 414 2.56 2.71 14.12
C ALA A 414 3.17 4.05 14.58
N TRP A 415 4.15 4.57 13.83
CA TRP A 415 4.77 5.88 14.09
C TRP A 415 3.73 7.00 14.05
N ARG A 416 2.89 7.06 13.01
CA ARG A 416 1.81 8.05 12.88
C ARG A 416 0.81 7.98 14.02
N ALA A 417 0.40 6.77 14.40
CA ALA A 417 -0.57 6.59 15.48
C ALA A 417 -0.04 7.09 16.85
N LEU A 418 1.27 6.93 17.10
CA LEU A 418 1.89 7.36 18.35
C LEU A 418 2.31 8.83 18.34
N GLN A 419 2.70 9.38 17.20
CA GLN A 419 3.18 10.74 17.06
C GLN A 419 2.18 11.77 17.62
N ALA A 420 0.89 11.56 17.38
CA ALA A 420 -0.16 12.48 17.82
C ALA A 420 -0.34 12.55 19.35
N VAL A 421 0.12 11.54 20.09
CA VAL A 421 -0.05 11.42 21.56
C VAL A 421 1.27 11.48 22.33
N LEU A 422 2.37 11.77 21.64
CA LEU A 422 3.67 11.95 22.30
C LEU A 422 3.67 13.24 23.14
N PRO A 423 4.38 13.25 24.29
CA PRO A 423 4.56 14.47 25.05
C PRO A 423 5.33 15.52 24.24
N ALA A 424 5.01 16.79 24.49
CA ALA A 424 5.76 17.89 23.87
C ALA A 424 7.25 17.83 24.23
N ALA A 425 8.11 18.22 23.30
CA ALA A 425 9.57 18.22 23.50
C ALA A 425 10.02 19.15 24.64
N THR A 426 9.21 20.16 24.99
CA THR A 426 9.41 21.04 26.15
C THR A 426 9.26 20.29 27.48
N ASP A 427 8.37 19.31 27.53
CA ASP A 427 8.05 18.57 28.75
C ASP A 427 8.85 17.26 28.84
N PHE A 428 9.24 16.71 27.69
CA PHE A 428 10.02 15.49 27.60
C PHE A 428 11.14 15.61 26.53
N PRO A 429 12.27 16.25 26.88
CA PRO A 429 13.31 16.63 25.93
C PRO A 429 14.26 15.45 25.57
N TYR A 430 13.71 14.32 25.19
CA TYR A 430 14.48 13.15 24.79
C TYR A 430 14.22 12.78 23.32
N THR A 431 15.23 12.26 22.67
CA THR A 431 15.03 11.48 21.45
C THR A 431 14.50 10.11 21.85
N ILE A 432 13.34 9.74 21.31
CA ILE A 432 12.63 8.50 21.63
C ILE A 432 12.82 7.53 20.48
N ARG A 433 13.41 6.36 20.73
CA ARG A 433 13.46 5.27 19.77
C ARG A 433 12.67 4.09 20.26
N VAL A 434 11.63 3.71 19.52
CA VAL A 434 10.81 2.51 19.75
C VAL A 434 11.16 1.45 18.71
N VAL A 435 11.39 0.23 19.15
CA VAL A 435 11.60 -0.92 18.27
C VAL A 435 10.56 -1.98 18.60
N SER A 436 9.76 -2.35 17.61
CA SER A 436 8.75 -3.40 17.71
C SER A 436 9.25 -4.66 17.01
N GLU A 437 9.65 -5.67 17.79
CA GLU A 437 10.04 -7.00 17.32
C GLU A 437 8.81 -7.91 17.31
N ILE A 438 8.34 -8.32 16.16
CA ILE A 438 7.22 -9.27 16.08
C ILE A 438 7.75 -10.67 16.38
N THR A 439 7.30 -11.22 17.50
CA THR A 439 7.73 -12.52 17.98
C THR A 439 6.79 -13.65 17.58
N GLU A 440 5.51 -13.32 17.38
CA GLU A 440 4.50 -14.26 16.91
C GLU A 440 3.46 -13.56 16.05
N SER A 441 3.10 -14.17 14.92
CA SER A 441 2.05 -13.70 14.03
C SER A 441 1.29 -14.88 13.43
N ASN A 442 0.00 -14.70 13.22
CA ASN A 442 -0.84 -15.74 12.63
C ASN A 442 -0.50 -16.06 11.17
N GLY A 443 0.50 -15.41 10.57
CA GLY A 443 0.77 -15.53 9.13
C GLY A 443 -0.40 -15.09 8.24
N CYS A 444 -1.54 -14.89 8.86
CA CYS A 444 -2.86 -14.76 8.26
C CYS A 444 -3.29 -13.30 8.04
N LEU A 445 -2.35 -12.40 7.86
CA LEU A 445 -2.64 -11.12 7.20
C LEU A 445 -3.13 -11.35 5.75
N LEU A 446 -2.84 -12.53 5.21
CA LEU A 446 -3.31 -13.04 3.92
C LEU A 446 -4.82 -13.15 3.78
N TYR A 447 -5.53 -13.43 4.89
CA TYR A 447 -6.99 -13.67 4.86
C TYR A 447 -7.79 -12.53 5.47
N THR A 448 -7.16 -11.58 6.12
CA THR A 448 -7.82 -10.45 6.78
C THR A 448 -7.54 -9.10 6.13
N SER A 449 -6.50 -9.01 5.31
CA SER A 449 -6.25 -7.87 4.43
C SER A 449 -6.37 -8.33 2.99
N PRO A 450 -7.19 -7.66 2.16
CA PRO A 450 -7.32 -8.00 0.74
C PRO A 450 -6.09 -7.58 -0.08
N SER A 451 -4.95 -7.27 0.55
CA SER A 451 -3.74 -6.91 -0.19
C SER A 451 -3.11 -8.15 -0.82
N PRO A 452 -3.05 -8.26 -2.14
CA PRO A 452 -2.37 -9.36 -2.84
C PRO A 452 -0.87 -9.46 -2.57
N ARG A 453 -0.27 -8.46 -1.92
CA ARG A 453 1.15 -8.48 -1.52
C ARG A 453 1.46 -9.42 -0.38
N ASP A 454 0.45 -9.79 0.39
CA ASP A 454 0.63 -10.70 1.51
C ASP A 454 0.69 -12.18 1.07
N THR A 455 0.61 -12.44 -0.25
CA THR A 455 0.72 -13.76 -0.87
C THR A 455 2.07 -14.00 -1.57
N ALA A 456 3.00 -13.06 -1.51
CA ALA A 456 4.34 -13.22 -2.11
C ALA A 456 5.43 -13.31 -1.04
#